data_9c85c483a553c7d1cde80bddeae55d15
#
_entry.id   9c85c483a553c7d1cde80bddeae55d15
#
_cell.length_a   1.000
_cell.length_b   1.000
_cell.length_c   1.000
_cell.angle_alpha   90.00
_cell.angle_beta   90.00
_cell.angle_gamma   90.00
#
_symmetry.space_group_name_H-M   'P 1'
#
loop_
_entity.id
_entity.type
_entity.pdbx_description
1 polymer ?
#
loop_
_entity_poly.entity_id
_entity_poly.type
_entity_poly.pdbx_seq_one_letter_code
_entity_poly.pdbx_strand_id
1 'polypeptide(L)'
;MYGKQTHETDLAYPSLMLAQTELLGDVVATDYGYDWWWRFNANNGMNDTGYYSYLPYFTLYKFVKSANDVIAAVDVTDPTITDEMRGLGSIAHAFRALDYYTLMVLFEPVENIYTDCSKVLGLTVPIVTEATTNDIAKSNPRATHEELVNFILADLDKAEIGLESYTPVSKNFPDLAVVYGLKAKVYMWDGQFAKAAEYARKAIDKSGATPMSESQWHNPTTGFNTATSAWMWYLHPTASNMGNLANFIGHISNEADWGYASLSKLQMARSLYDAIPATDFRKYSYLDPDRSTYAYQSVRGNAWLDEQPDYMSLKFRPVGGDYNTYSVGAAADIPVMRVEEMYLIEAEAVGASQNVAAGVQLLNNFMKQYRQSNYNF
;
A
#
# COMPACT_ATOMS: atom_id res chain seq x y z
N MET A 1 3.24 -28.16 -3.43
CA MET A 1 4.11 -27.81 -2.29
C MET A 1 5.09 -26.78 -2.80
N TYR A 2 4.78 -25.51 -2.62
CA TYR A 2 5.66 -24.43 -3.01
C TYR A 2 6.90 -24.49 -2.15
N GLY A 3 8.07 -24.35 -2.78
CA GLY A 3 9.36 -24.45 -2.13
C GLY A 3 9.38 -23.56 -0.90
N LYS A 4 9.72 -24.14 0.19
CA LYS A 4 9.71 -23.55 1.50
C LYS A 4 10.51 -22.25 1.52
N GLN A 5 9.93 -21.20 2.02
CA GLN A 5 10.57 -20.06 2.67
C GLN A 5 11.04 -18.86 1.84
N THR A 6 11.46 -19.00 0.59
CA THR A 6 11.90 -17.83 -0.20
C THR A 6 10.74 -16.94 -0.58
N HIS A 7 9.59 -17.51 -0.80
CA HIS A 7 8.42 -16.83 -1.39
C HIS A 7 7.38 -16.35 -0.37
N GLU A 8 7.31 -16.94 0.82
CA GLU A 8 6.34 -16.50 1.85
C GLU A 8 6.72 -15.15 2.47
N THR A 9 8.02 -14.84 2.55
CA THR A 9 8.51 -13.51 2.94
C THR A 9 8.42 -12.49 1.83
N ASP A 10 8.38 -12.94 0.57
CA ASP A 10 8.21 -12.06 -0.60
C ASP A 10 6.77 -11.58 -0.76
N LEU A 11 5.80 -12.14 -0.06
CA LEU A 11 4.36 -11.99 -0.36
C LEU A 11 3.48 -11.60 0.83
N ALA A 12 4.07 -11.15 1.90
CA ALA A 12 3.35 -10.38 2.90
C ALA A 12 2.77 -9.09 2.27
N TYR A 13 1.87 -8.38 2.96
CA TYR A 13 1.31 -7.12 2.50
C TYR A 13 2.28 -6.18 1.76
N PRO A 14 3.56 -6.05 2.18
CA PRO A 14 4.52 -5.22 1.47
C PRO A 14 4.75 -5.62 0.01
N SER A 15 4.80 -6.91 -0.28
CA SER A 15 5.01 -7.39 -1.65
C SER A 15 3.78 -7.26 -2.52
N LEU A 16 2.58 -7.30 -1.92
CA LEU A 16 1.34 -6.96 -2.62
C LEU A 16 1.31 -5.49 -3.02
N MET A 17 1.79 -4.59 -2.15
CA MET A 17 1.94 -3.17 -2.46
C MET A 17 2.97 -2.95 -3.58
N LEU A 18 4.06 -3.71 -3.58
CA LEU A 18 5.06 -3.72 -4.65
C LEU A 18 4.44 -4.15 -5.98
N ALA A 19 3.72 -5.27 -6.00
CA ALA A 19 3.07 -5.76 -7.20
C ALA A 19 2.11 -4.71 -7.80
N GLN A 20 1.35 -4.01 -6.98
CA GLN A 20 0.49 -2.91 -7.42
C GLN A 20 1.30 -1.78 -8.06
N THR A 21 2.42 -1.39 -7.46
CA THR A 21 3.27 -0.30 -7.96
C THR A 21 3.95 -0.67 -9.28
N GLU A 22 4.45 -1.88 -9.39
CA GLU A 22 5.13 -2.39 -10.59
C GLU A 22 4.18 -2.55 -11.78
N LEU A 23 2.93 -2.94 -11.53
CA LEU A 23 1.92 -3.09 -12.56
C LEU A 23 1.46 -1.75 -13.15
N LEU A 24 1.70 -0.62 -12.47
CA LEU A 24 1.36 0.70 -12.99
C LEU A 24 2.33 1.22 -14.07
N GLY A 25 3.48 0.56 -14.28
CA GLY A 25 4.41 0.89 -15.36
C GLY A 25 5.24 2.16 -15.16
N ASP A 26 5.13 2.84 -14.02
CA ASP A 26 5.85 4.09 -13.72
C ASP A 26 7.22 3.84 -13.09
N VAL A 27 7.47 2.60 -12.63
CA VAL A 27 8.76 2.13 -12.14
C VAL A 27 9.32 1.12 -13.12
N VAL A 28 10.56 1.30 -13.53
CA VAL A 28 11.24 0.48 -14.52
C VAL A 28 12.46 -0.17 -13.87
N ALA A 29 12.71 -1.43 -14.14
CA ALA A 29 13.97 -2.07 -13.79
C ALA A 29 15.02 -1.82 -14.87
N THR A 30 16.26 -1.55 -14.47
CA THR A 30 17.37 -1.25 -15.39
C THR A 30 17.93 -2.45 -16.10
N ASP A 31 17.82 -3.62 -15.49
CA ASP A 31 18.46 -4.83 -15.99
C ASP A 31 17.42 -5.94 -16.17
N TYR A 32 17.40 -6.50 -17.37
CA TYR A 32 16.57 -7.65 -17.72
C TYR A 32 17.10 -8.98 -17.16
N GLY A 33 18.25 -8.95 -16.52
CA GLY A 33 18.94 -10.14 -16.02
C GLY A 33 18.29 -10.79 -14.83
N TYR A 34 17.35 -10.09 -14.15
CA TYR A 34 16.69 -10.66 -12.98
C TYR A 34 15.23 -11.01 -13.25
N ASP A 35 14.90 -12.29 -13.07
CA ASP A 35 13.65 -12.93 -13.47
C ASP A 35 12.39 -12.30 -12.83
N TRP A 36 12.49 -11.78 -11.60
CA TRP A 36 11.37 -11.22 -10.86
C TRP A 36 10.81 -9.93 -11.50
N TRP A 37 11.67 -8.93 -11.72
CA TRP A 37 11.29 -7.64 -12.33
C TRP A 37 10.88 -7.78 -13.78
N TRP A 38 11.54 -8.64 -14.53
CA TRP A 38 11.20 -8.92 -15.92
C TRP A 38 9.79 -9.51 -16.06
N ARG A 39 9.38 -10.37 -15.11
CA ARG A 39 8.04 -10.95 -15.14
C ARG A 39 6.96 -9.92 -14.86
N PHE A 40 7.15 -9.03 -13.92
CA PHE A 40 6.22 -7.93 -13.66
C PHE A 40 6.18 -6.95 -14.83
N ASN A 41 7.31 -6.42 -15.26
CA ASN A 41 7.38 -5.41 -16.33
C ASN A 41 6.87 -5.93 -17.69
N ALA A 42 7.06 -7.22 -17.97
CA ALA A 42 6.60 -7.84 -19.22
C ALA A 42 5.25 -8.56 -19.09
N ASN A 43 4.59 -8.50 -17.92
CA ASN A 43 3.40 -9.30 -17.59
C ASN A 43 3.59 -10.80 -17.86
N ASN A 44 4.81 -11.29 -17.78
CA ASN A 44 5.13 -12.67 -18.07
C ASN A 44 4.78 -13.57 -16.88
N GLY A 45 3.92 -14.56 -17.10
CA GLY A 45 3.44 -15.44 -16.06
C GLY A 45 2.24 -14.92 -15.26
N MET A 46 1.63 -13.81 -15.68
CA MET A 46 0.36 -13.29 -15.15
C MET A 46 -0.81 -14.05 -15.80
N ASN A 47 -0.96 -15.31 -15.48
CA ASN A 47 -2.05 -16.17 -15.95
C ASN A 47 -2.68 -16.93 -14.78
N ASP A 48 -3.75 -17.67 -15.05
CA ASP A 48 -4.56 -18.38 -14.04
C ASP A 48 -3.79 -19.43 -13.23
N THR A 49 -2.71 -19.97 -13.78
CA THR A 49 -1.79 -20.91 -13.11
C THR A 49 -0.48 -20.27 -12.69
N GLY A 50 -0.31 -18.99 -13.00
CA GLY A 50 0.90 -18.23 -12.74
C GLY A 50 1.11 -17.98 -11.25
N TYR A 51 2.34 -18.10 -10.81
CA TYR A 51 2.75 -17.86 -9.43
C TYR A 51 2.33 -16.47 -8.93
N TYR A 52 2.49 -15.44 -9.76
CA TYR A 52 2.17 -14.04 -9.41
C TYR A 52 0.69 -13.75 -9.29
N SER A 53 -0.16 -14.51 -9.97
CA SER A 53 -1.61 -14.41 -9.81
C SER A 53 -2.10 -15.22 -8.62
N TYR A 54 -1.55 -16.44 -8.47
CA TYR A 54 -1.95 -17.37 -7.41
C TYR A 54 -1.58 -16.87 -6.02
N LEU A 55 -0.38 -16.36 -5.84
CA LEU A 55 0.19 -16.14 -4.54
C LEU A 55 -0.43 -14.97 -3.77
N PRO A 56 -0.72 -13.79 -4.40
CA PRO A 56 -1.51 -12.74 -3.76
C PRO A 56 -2.90 -13.24 -3.34
N TYR A 57 -3.57 -13.95 -4.23
CA TYR A 57 -4.88 -14.54 -3.96
C TYR A 57 -4.86 -15.48 -2.75
N PHE A 58 -3.93 -16.43 -2.75
CA PHE A 58 -3.78 -17.40 -1.67
C PHE A 58 -3.41 -16.74 -0.33
N THR A 59 -2.53 -15.77 -0.35
CA THR A 59 -2.07 -15.07 0.86
C THR A 59 -3.18 -14.25 1.48
N LEU A 60 -3.92 -13.48 0.68
CA LEU A 60 -5.03 -12.67 1.17
C LEU A 60 -6.15 -13.54 1.75
N TYR A 61 -6.49 -14.68 1.12
CA TYR A 61 -7.47 -15.59 1.71
C TYR A 61 -6.99 -16.29 2.98
N LYS A 62 -5.68 -16.47 3.20
CA LYS A 62 -5.15 -16.87 4.51
C LYS A 62 -5.39 -15.79 5.57
N PHE A 63 -5.23 -14.53 5.23
CA PHE A 63 -5.52 -13.42 6.13
C PHE A 63 -7.02 -13.30 6.41
N VAL A 64 -7.86 -13.39 5.38
CA VAL A 64 -9.33 -13.49 5.54
C VAL A 64 -9.70 -14.61 6.51
N LYS A 65 -9.09 -15.80 6.36
CA LYS A 65 -9.34 -16.92 7.28
C LYS A 65 -8.96 -16.58 8.72
N SER A 66 -7.81 -15.94 8.93
CA SER A 66 -7.37 -15.53 10.26
C SER A 66 -8.31 -14.47 10.88
N ALA A 67 -8.78 -13.52 10.09
CA ALA A 67 -9.77 -12.54 10.54
C ALA A 67 -11.11 -13.23 10.88
N ASN A 68 -11.58 -14.16 10.04
CA ASN A 68 -12.80 -14.94 10.29
C ASN A 68 -12.74 -15.72 11.61
N ASP A 69 -11.56 -16.26 12.00
CA ASP A 69 -11.41 -17.00 13.26
C ASP A 69 -11.61 -16.08 14.48
N VAL A 70 -11.15 -14.83 14.42
CA VAL A 70 -11.40 -13.84 15.48
C VAL A 70 -12.86 -13.38 15.47
N ILE A 71 -13.43 -13.10 14.31
CA ILE A 71 -14.81 -12.65 14.15
C ILE A 71 -15.79 -13.71 14.63
N ALA A 72 -15.50 -14.99 14.40
CA ALA A 72 -16.31 -16.10 14.93
C ALA A 72 -16.32 -16.16 16.47
N ALA A 73 -15.25 -15.69 17.10
CA ALA A 73 -15.08 -15.71 18.56
C ALA A 73 -15.63 -14.47 19.27
N VAL A 74 -15.75 -13.33 18.55
CA VAL A 74 -16.10 -12.03 19.14
C VAL A 74 -17.19 -11.34 18.32
N ASP A 75 -18.41 -11.35 18.83
CA ASP A 75 -19.49 -10.50 18.28
C ASP A 75 -19.35 -9.08 18.84
N VAL A 76 -18.92 -8.15 17.98
CA VAL A 76 -18.71 -6.75 18.37
C VAL A 76 -20.00 -6.01 18.75
N THR A 77 -21.17 -6.58 18.42
CA THR A 77 -22.49 -6.02 18.77
C THR A 77 -23.01 -6.51 20.11
N ASP A 78 -22.38 -7.54 20.71
CA ASP A 78 -22.75 -8.03 22.03
C ASP A 78 -22.48 -6.96 23.11
N PRO A 79 -23.51 -6.47 23.83
CA PRO A 79 -23.34 -5.45 24.85
C PRO A 79 -22.64 -5.96 26.13
N THR A 80 -22.44 -7.26 26.27
CA THR A 80 -21.88 -7.88 27.48
C THR A 80 -20.35 -8.03 27.45
N ILE A 81 -19.72 -7.89 26.29
CA ILE A 81 -18.27 -8.00 26.16
C ILE A 81 -17.57 -6.69 26.60
N THR A 82 -16.29 -6.79 26.97
CA THR A 82 -15.48 -5.62 27.34
C THR A 82 -15.16 -4.76 26.10
N ASP A 83 -14.86 -3.47 26.31
CA ASP A 83 -14.42 -2.58 25.23
C ASP A 83 -13.14 -3.08 24.55
N GLU A 84 -12.23 -3.72 25.30
CA GLU A 84 -11.03 -4.33 24.73
C GLU A 84 -11.37 -5.49 23.80
N MET A 85 -12.24 -6.42 24.21
CA MET A 85 -12.68 -7.52 23.34
C MET A 85 -13.39 -6.98 22.09
N ARG A 86 -14.27 -6.00 22.27
CA ARG A 86 -14.96 -5.33 21.17
C ARG A 86 -13.98 -4.69 20.20
N GLY A 87 -12.98 -3.97 20.73
CA GLY A 87 -11.91 -3.35 19.95
C GLY A 87 -11.09 -4.37 19.15
N LEU A 88 -10.71 -5.50 19.76
CA LEU A 88 -9.98 -6.57 19.07
C LEU A 88 -10.81 -7.23 17.97
N GLY A 89 -12.11 -7.49 18.19
CA GLY A 89 -13.03 -7.96 17.15
C GLY A 89 -13.17 -6.95 16.01
N SER A 90 -13.28 -5.66 16.33
CA SER A 90 -13.35 -4.57 15.36
C SER A 90 -12.07 -4.44 14.52
N ILE A 91 -10.91 -4.66 15.09
CA ILE A 91 -9.64 -4.74 14.35
C ILE A 91 -9.68 -5.88 13.33
N ALA A 92 -10.22 -7.06 13.69
CA ALA A 92 -10.33 -8.18 12.77
C ALA A 92 -11.26 -7.86 11.58
N HIS A 93 -12.38 -7.17 11.83
CA HIS A 93 -13.25 -6.66 10.74
C HIS A 93 -12.51 -5.67 9.83
N ALA A 94 -11.70 -4.75 10.38
CA ALA A 94 -10.91 -3.80 9.58
C ALA A 94 -9.85 -4.52 8.73
N PHE A 95 -9.19 -5.56 9.24
CA PHE A 95 -8.26 -6.38 8.46
C PHE A 95 -8.97 -7.12 7.33
N ARG A 96 -10.11 -7.78 7.61
CA ARG A 96 -10.87 -8.49 6.58
C ARG A 96 -11.35 -7.54 5.48
N ALA A 97 -11.77 -6.35 5.85
CA ALA A 97 -12.12 -5.29 4.90
C ALA A 97 -10.94 -4.88 4.01
N LEU A 98 -9.74 -4.70 4.57
CA LEU A 98 -8.53 -4.42 3.80
C LEU A 98 -8.20 -5.56 2.84
N ASP A 99 -8.29 -6.82 3.30
CA ASP A 99 -7.99 -7.99 2.49
C ASP A 99 -8.93 -8.09 1.28
N TYR A 100 -10.22 -7.90 1.50
CA TYR A 100 -11.20 -7.91 0.41
C TYR A 100 -11.10 -6.69 -0.50
N TYR A 101 -10.80 -5.50 0.02
CA TYR A 101 -10.50 -4.34 -0.81
C TYR A 101 -9.29 -4.61 -1.71
N THR A 102 -8.23 -5.20 -1.17
CA THR A 102 -7.03 -5.54 -1.94
C THR A 102 -7.32 -6.62 -2.99
N LEU A 103 -8.09 -7.65 -2.63
CA LEU A 103 -8.56 -8.68 -3.57
C LEU A 103 -9.41 -8.07 -4.69
N MET A 104 -10.32 -7.14 -4.37
CA MET A 104 -11.14 -6.44 -5.35
C MET A 104 -10.27 -5.67 -6.35
N VAL A 105 -9.36 -4.84 -5.87
CA VAL A 105 -8.46 -4.02 -6.72
C VAL A 105 -7.58 -4.89 -7.63
N LEU A 106 -7.11 -6.05 -7.15
CA LEU A 106 -6.22 -6.93 -7.91
C LEU A 106 -6.95 -7.85 -8.89
N PHE A 107 -8.19 -8.26 -8.60
CA PHE A 107 -8.85 -9.35 -9.32
C PHE A 107 -10.21 -8.98 -9.93
N GLU A 108 -10.70 -7.77 -9.76
CA GLU A 108 -11.87 -7.29 -10.48
C GLU A 108 -11.47 -6.89 -11.91
N PRO A 109 -12.05 -7.52 -12.93
CA PRO A 109 -11.74 -7.15 -14.31
C PRO A 109 -12.27 -5.77 -14.66
N VAL A 110 -11.40 -4.95 -15.24
CA VAL A 110 -11.75 -3.64 -15.78
C VAL A 110 -11.76 -3.72 -17.30
N GLU A 111 -12.73 -3.07 -17.93
CA GLU A 111 -12.81 -2.99 -19.39
C GLU A 111 -11.52 -2.39 -19.96
N ASN A 112 -10.95 -3.07 -20.97
CA ASN A 112 -9.71 -2.62 -21.60
C ASN A 112 -9.68 -3.05 -23.08
N ILE A 113 -8.76 -2.45 -23.85
CA ILE A 113 -8.64 -2.71 -25.29
C ILE A 113 -7.83 -3.97 -25.65
N TYR A 114 -7.24 -4.65 -24.66
CA TYR A 114 -6.31 -5.76 -24.88
C TYR A 114 -6.94 -7.13 -24.69
N THR A 115 -8.03 -7.22 -23.90
CA THR A 115 -8.64 -8.50 -23.49
C THR A 115 -10.16 -8.39 -23.53
N ASP A 116 -10.83 -9.39 -24.11
CA ASP A 116 -12.29 -9.52 -23.97
C ASP A 116 -12.64 -10.04 -22.57
N CYS A 117 -13.00 -9.13 -21.68
CA CYS A 117 -13.46 -9.43 -20.32
C CYS A 117 -15.00 -9.34 -20.17
N SER A 118 -15.75 -9.19 -21.25
CA SER A 118 -17.21 -8.96 -21.23
C SER A 118 -18.01 -9.95 -20.39
N LYS A 119 -17.56 -11.21 -20.32
CA LYS A 119 -18.25 -12.28 -19.55
C LYS A 119 -18.01 -12.22 -18.04
N VAL A 120 -17.05 -11.41 -17.58
CA VAL A 120 -16.61 -11.34 -16.18
C VAL A 120 -16.61 -9.93 -15.61
N LEU A 121 -17.00 -8.93 -16.41
CA LEU A 121 -17.20 -7.57 -15.94
C LEU A 121 -18.23 -7.53 -14.81
N GLY A 122 -17.90 -6.76 -13.75
CA GLY A 122 -18.73 -6.65 -12.57
C GLY A 122 -18.67 -7.86 -11.63
N LEU A 123 -17.81 -8.87 -11.93
CA LEU A 123 -17.53 -9.98 -11.00
C LEU A 123 -16.18 -9.72 -10.30
N THR A 124 -16.17 -9.93 -8.99
CA THR A 124 -15.00 -9.75 -8.15
C THR A 124 -14.39 -11.09 -7.72
N VAL A 125 -14.38 -11.40 -6.46
CA VAL A 125 -13.86 -12.64 -5.86
C VAL A 125 -14.93 -13.29 -4.98
N PRO A 126 -14.85 -14.62 -4.67
CA PRO A 126 -15.78 -15.26 -3.74
C PRO A 126 -15.71 -14.65 -2.33
N ILE A 127 -16.84 -14.41 -1.70
CA ILE A 127 -16.90 -14.00 -0.29
C ILE A 127 -16.86 -15.25 0.60
N VAL A 128 -15.87 -15.30 1.50
CA VAL A 128 -15.66 -16.36 2.50
C VAL A 128 -15.75 -15.73 3.87
N THR A 129 -16.70 -16.16 4.68
CA THR A 129 -16.94 -15.66 6.02
C THR A 129 -16.64 -16.74 7.07
N GLU A 130 -16.77 -16.39 8.35
CA GLU A 130 -16.71 -17.31 9.48
C GLU A 130 -17.78 -18.41 9.41
N ALA A 131 -18.88 -18.17 8.70
CA ALA A 131 -19.94 -19.14 8.49
C ALA A 131 -19.74 -20.05 7.26
N THR A 132 -18.71 -19.80 6.45
CA THR A 132 -18.46 -20.56 5.21
C THR A 132 -17.90 -21.95 5.55
N THR A 133 -18.69 -22.99 5.36
CA THR A 133 -18.24 -24.37 5.53
C THR A 133 -17.46 -24.88 4.31
N ASN A 134 -16.71 -25.98 4.48
CA ASN A 134 -16.01 -26.63 3.38
C ASN A 134 -16.91 -27.00 2.20
N ASP A 135 -18.18 -27.34 2.46
CA ASP A 135 -19.11 -27.71 1.40
C ASP A 135 -19.62 -26.47 0.63
N ILE A 136 -19.87 -25.36 1.33
CA ILE A 136 -20.17 -24.08 0.69
C ILE A 136 -18.98 -23.62 -0.15
N ALA A 137 -17.76 -23.69 0.39
CA ALA A 137 -16.55 -23.25 -0.30
C ALA A 137 -16.27 -23.97 -1.63
N LYS A 138 -16.71 -25.23 -1.79
CA LYS A 138 -16.53 -26.00 -3.05
C LYS A 138 -17.29 -25.44 -4.24
N SER A 139 -18.35 -24.68 -4.01
CA SER A 139 -19.22 -24.11 -5.05
C SER A 139 -19.54 -22.64 -4.81
N ASN A 140 -18.64 -21.92 -4.12
CA ASN A 140 -18.80 -20.51 -3.82
C ASN A 140 -18.47 -19.66 -5.08
N PRO A 141 -19.47 -19.01 -5.71
CA PRO A 141 -19.22 -18.23 -6.92
C PRO A 141 -18.49 -16.93 -6.60
N ARG A 142 -17.97 -16.29 -7.62
CA ARG A 142 -17.49 -14.91 -7.53
C ARG A 142 -18.66 -13.99 -7.18
N ALA A 143 -18.45 -13.11 -6.22
CA ALA A 143 -19.40 -12.05 -5.88
C ALA A 143 -19.42 -10.97 -6.96
N THR A 144 -20.54 -10.29 -7.09
CA THR A 144 -20.63 -9.07 -7.89
C THR A 144 -19.87 -7.91 -7.20
N HIS A 145 -19.57 -6.87 -7.96
CA HIS A 145 -18.99 -5.64 -7.42
C HIS A 145 -19.81 -5.10 -6.23
N GLU A 146 -21.11 -4.92 -6.43
CA GLU A 146 -22.01 -4.40 -5.40
C GLU A 146 -22.05 -5.28 -4.14
N GLU A 147 -22.12 -6.60 -4.29
CA GLU A 147 -22.11 -7.54 -3.17
C GLU A 147 -20.81 -7.41 -2.35
N LEU A 148 -19.65 -7.32 -3.03
CA LEU A 148 -18.37 -7.24 -2.35
C LEU A 148 -18.18 -5.87 -1.68
N VAL A 149 -18.52 -4.77 -2.35
CA VAL A 149 -18.49 -3.43 -1.78
C VAL A 149 -19.35 -3.34 -0.52
N ASN A 150 -20.59 -3.82 -0.59
CA ASN A 150 -21.50 -3.84 0.56
C ASN A 150 -20.94 -4.70 1.71
N PHE A 151 -20.31 -5.83 1.40
CA PHE A 151 -19.67 -6.69 2.40
C PHE A 151 -18.51 -5.98 3.10
N ILE A 152 -17.62 -5.34 2.32
CA ILE A 152 -16.48 -4.58 2.86
C ILE A 152 -16.97 -3.43 3.75
N LEU A 153 -17.96 -2.67 3.29
CA LEU A 153 -18.51 -1.54 4.06
C LEU A 153 -19.18 -2.02 5.35
N ALA A 154 -19.90 -3.15 5.33
CA ALA A 154 -20.49 -3.74 6.53
C ALA A 154 -19.42 -4.17 7.56
N ASP A 155 -18.28 -4.68 7.11
CA ASP A 155 -17.15 -4.97 7.99
C ASP A 155 -16.57 -3.67 8.58
N LEU A 156 -16.42 -2.61 7.78
CA LEU A 156 -15.94 -1.32 8.26
C LEU A 156 -16.93 -0.64 9.23
N ASP A 157 -18.24 -0.84 9.05
CA ASP A 157 -19.25 -0.39 10.01
C ASP A 157 -19.13 -1.10 11.35
N LYS A 158 -18.89 -2.42 11.34
CA LYS A 158 -18.60 -3.18 12.56
C LYS A 158 -17.27 -2.79 13.21
N ALA A 159 -16.26 -2.45 12.41
CA ALA A 159 -14.99 -1.95 12.91
C ALA A 159 -15.16 -0.59 13.63
N GLU A 160 -16.02 0.31 13.15
CA GLU A 160 -16.32 1.57 13.82
C GLU A 160 -16.86 1.34 15.24
N ILE A 161 -17.79 0.40 15.45
CA ILE A 161 -18.47 0.17 16.73
C ILE A 161 -17.48 0.04 17.89
N GLY A 162 -16.46 -0.79 17.74
CA GLY A 162 -15.50 -0.99 18.84
C GLY A 162 -14.38 0.03 18.87
N LEU A 163 -13.98 0.57 17.71
CA LEU A 163 -12.88 1.53 17.65
C LEU A 163 -13.30 2.97 17.99
N GLU A 164 -14.60 3.23 18.21
CA GLU A 164 -15.06 4.47 18.82
C GLU A 164 -14.64 4.58 20.30
N SER A 165 -14.67 3.48 21.05
CA SER A 165 -14.33 3.42 22.47
C SER A 165 -12.96 2.81 22.77
N TYR A 166 -12.33 2.14 21.79
CA TYR A 166 -11.04 1.48 21.96
C TYR A 166 -9.98 2.07 21.04
N THR A 167 -8.83 2.42 21.59
CA THR A 167 -7.66 2.84 20.84
C THR A 167 -6.59 1.75 20.92
N PRO A 168 -6.15 1.18 19.77
CA PRO A 168 -5.08 0.19 19.74
C PRO A 168 -3.79 0.72 20.39
N VAL A 169 -3.03 -0.18 21.00
CA VAL A 169 -1.78 0.14 21.72
C VAL A 169 -0.67 0.64 20.80
N SER A 170 -0.76 0.36 19.52
CA SER A 170 0.20 0.85 18.51
C SER A 170 -0.47 1.00 17.15
N LYS A 171 0.14 1.80 16.28
CA LYS A 171 -0.27 1.99 14.88
C LYS A 171 0.06 0.79 13.96
N ASN A 172 0.49 -0.35 14.52
CA ASN A 172 0.54 -1.62 13.80
C ASN A 172 -0.84 -2.23 13.60
N PHE A 173 -1.82 -1.72 14.33
CA PHE A 173 -3.22 -2.10 14.19
C PHE A 173 -4.04 -0.92 13.68
N PRO A 174 -5.08 -1.18 12.87
CA PRO A 174 -5.98 -0.13 12.42
C PRO A 174 -6.74 0.48 13.59
N ASP A 175 -6.73 1.79 13.68
CA ASP A 175 -7.57 2.60 14.56
C ASP A 175 -8.78 3.17 13.80
N LEU A 176 -9.60 3.95 14.47
CA LEU A 176 -10.81 4.55 13.85
C LEU A 176 -10.48 5.46 12.67
N ALA A 177 -9.34 6.18 12.71
CA ALA A 177 -8.92 7.02 11.57
C ALA A 177 -8.58 6.17 10.35
N VAL A 178 -7.95 5.01 10.55
CA VAL A 178 -7.67 4.04 9.48
C VAL A 178 -8.96 3.45 8.91
N VAL A 179 -9.95 3.13 9.75
CA VAL A 179 -11.27 2.65 9.28
C VAL A 179 -11.93 3.70 8.37
N TYR A 180 -11.90 4.98 8.74
CA TYR A 180 -12.38 6.05 7.88
C TYR A 180 -11.60 6.13 6.57
N GLY A 181 -10.27 5.99 6.61
CA GLY A 181 -9.43 5.94 5.41
C GLY A 181 -9.77 4.76 4.50
N LEU A 182 -10.02 3.57 5.04
CA LEU A 182 -10.47 2.41 4.27
C LEU A 182 -11.83 2.65 3.62
N LYS A 183 -12.80 3.23 4.35
CA LYS A 183 -14.09 3.62 3.76
C LYS A 183 -13.91 4.62 2.62
N ALA A 184 -13.05 5.62 2.78
CA ALA A 184 -12.76 6.57 1.71
C ALA A 184 -12.23 5.87 0.44
N LYS A 185 -11.31 4.91 0.59
CA LYS A 185 -10.75 4.12 -0.52
C LYS A 185 -11.82 3.26 -1.20
N VAL A 186 -12.67 2.60 -0.43
CA VAL A 186 -13.77 1.77 -0.97
C VAL A 186 -14.77 2.63 -1.73
N TYR A 187 -15.18 3.77 -1.18
CA TYR A 187 -16.10 4.70 -1.87
C TYR A 187 -15.50 5.33 -3.12
N MET A 188 -14.16 5.57 -3.15
CA MET A 188 -13.47 5.97 -4.39
C MET A 188 -13.58 4.91 -5.47
N TRP A 189 -13.31 3.65 -5.12
CA TRP A 189 -13.39 2.53 -6.05
C TRP A 189 -14.80 2.30 -6.59
N ASP A 190 -15.81 2.47 -5.74
CA ASP A 190 -17.23 2.33 -6.08
C ASP A 190 -17.82 3.58 -6.78
N GLY A 191 -17.04 4.64 -6.98
CA GLY A 191 -17.51 5.88 -7.62
C GLY A 191 -18.45 6.72 -6.76
N GLN A 192 -18.60 6.43 -5.47
CA GLN A 192 -19.38 7.24 -4.51
C GLN A 192 -18.55 8.42 -3.98
N PHE A 193 -18.14 9.30 -4.87
CA PHE A 193 -17.14 10.35 -4.59
C PHE A 193 -17.54 11.29 -3.44
N ALA A 194 -18.82 11.62 -3.28
CA ALA A 194 -19.25 12.47 -2.15
C ALA A 194 -18.96 11.82 -0.78
N LYS A 195 -19.18 10.51 -0.65
CA LYS A 195 -18.84 9.76 0.55
C LYS A 195 -17.34 9.57 0.70
N ALA A 196 -16.64 9.33 -0.40
CA ALA A 196 -15.18 9.24 -0.37
C ALA A 196 -14.53 10.51 0.19
N ALA A 197 -14.98 11.69 -0.25
CA ALA A 197 -14.52 12.98 0.28
C ALA A 197 -14.84 13.16 1.77
N GLU A 198 -16.07 12.80 2.19
CA GLU A 198 -16.49 12.86 3.60
C GLU A 198 -15.60 12.00 4.49
N TYR A 199 -15.39 10.73 4.12
CA TYR A 199 -14.60 9.80 4.93
C TYR A 199 -13.10 10.10 4.88
N ALA A 200 -12.58 10.61 3.77
CA ALA A 200 -11.20 11.09 3.69
C ALA A 200 -10.96 12.26 4.67
N ARG A 201 -11.90 13.23 4.74
CA ARG A 201 -11.84 14.32 5.71
C ARG A 201 -11.93 13.81 7.15
N LYS A 202 -12.86 12.89 7.45
CA LYS A 202 -12.95 12.24 8.77
C LYS A 202 -11.64 11.55 9.17
N ALA A 203 -11.00 10.86 8.23
CA ALA A 203 -9.71 10.19 8.46
C ALA A 203 -8.60 11.19 8.78
N ILE A 204 -8.48 12.29 8.02
CA ILE A 204 -7.52 13.36 8.29
C ILE A 204 -7.72 13.93 9.69
N ASP A 205 -8.95 14.37 9.99
CA ASP A 205 -9.27 15.05 11.23
C ASP A 205 -9.10 14.12 12.46
N LYS A 206 -9.52 12.85 12.34
CA LYS A 206 -9.40 11.87 13.43
C LYS A 206 -7.96 11.42 13.68
N SER A 207 -7.14 11.31 12.65
CA SER A 207 -5.76 10.81 12.76
C SER A 207 -4.84 11.78 13.49
N GLY A 208 -5.08 13.09 13.40
CA GLY A 208 -4.15 14.12 13.82
C GLY A 208 -2.79 14.07 13.11
N ALA A 209 -2.70 13.30 12.03
CA ALA A 209 -1.48 13.09 11.28
C ALA A 209 -1.12 14.31 10.43
N THR A 210 0.18 14.53 10.26
CA THR A 210 0.73 15.62 9.44
C THR A 210 1.57 15.04 8.31
N PRO A 211 1.37 15.46 7.05
CA PRO A 211 2.17 15.00 5.93
C PRO A 211 3.68 15.15 6.16
N MET A 212 4.47 14.21 5.63
CA MET A 212 5.92 14.21 5.78
C MET A 212 6.52 15.51 5.26
N SER A 213 7.43 16.09 6.04
CA SER A 213 8.27 17.19 5.59
C SER A 213 9.35 16.72 4.62
N GLU A 214 9.96 17.66 3.88
CA GLU A 214 11.10 17.39 2.99
C GLU A 214 12.24 16.69 3.74
N SER A 215 12.59 17.17 4.94
CA SER A 215 13.66 16.60 5.76
C SER A 215 13.37 15.19 6.25
N GLN A 216 12.11 14.85 6.53
CA GLN A 216 11.70 13.47 6.86
C GLN A 216 11.74 12.58 5.62
N TRP A 217 11.30 13.11 4.49
CA TRP A 217 11.24 12.36 3.22
C TRP A 217 12.63 11.95 2.73
N HIS A 218 13.60 12.87 2.78
CA HIS A 218 14.94 12.68 2.24
C HIS A 218 15.99 12.25 3.27
N ASN A 219 15.58 11.94 4.50
CA ASN A 219 16.54 11.51 5.52
C ASN A 219 17.25 10.22 5.08
N PRO A 220 18.60 10.20 4.96
CA PRO A 220 19.31 9.05 4.42
C PRO A 220 19.30 7.81 5.33
N THR A 221 18.92 7.95 6.60
CA THR A 221 18.90 6.84 7.56
C THR A 221 17.48 6.47 8.03
N THR A 222 16.53 7.39 7.92
CA THR A 222 15.14 7.17 8.41
C THR A 222 14.07 7.36 7.34
N GLY A 223 14.44 7.78 6.12
CA GLY A 223 13.49 8.03 5.04
C GLY A 223 12.78 6.77 4.58
N PHE A 224 11.46 6.73 4.71
CA PHE A 224 10.57 5.60 4.37
C PHE A 224 10.97 4.23 4.97
N ASN A 225 11.65 4.25 6.11
CA ASN A 225 11.98 3.06 6.87
C ASN A 225 11.65 3.18 8.35
N THR A 226 11.32 4.38 8.80
CA THR A 226 10.95 4.68 10.19
C THR A 226 9.66 5.47 10.19
N ALA A 227 8.67 5.02 10.95
CA ALA A 227 7.36 5.64 11.02
C ALA A 227 7.44 7.11 11.45
N THR A 228 6.68 7.95 10.78
CA THR A 228 6.55 9.38 11.06
C THR A 228 5.12 9.73 11.49
N SER A 229 4.88 10.99 11.86
CA SER A 229 3.53 11.49 12.16
C SER A 229 2.56 11.39 10.96
N ALA A 230 3.07 11.26 9.73
CA ALA A 230 2.26 11.10 8.53
C ALA A 230 1.66 9.70 8.37
N TRP A 231 2.20 8.70 9.06
CA TRP A 231 1.80 7.32 8.89
C TRP A 231 0.65 6.98 9.86
N MET A 232 -0.51 6.82 9.29
CA MET A 232 -1.71 6.46 10.05
C MET A 232 -1.69 4.99 10.46
N TRP A 233 -1.14 4.14 9.59
CA TRP A 233 -1.00 2.70 9.81
C TRP A 233 0.30 2.20 9.17
N TYR A 234 1.04 1.33 9.86
CA TYR A 234 2.26 0.74 9.33
C TYR A 234 2.52 -0.65 9.94
N LEU A 235 3.28 -1.47 9.24
CA LEU A 235 3.82 -2.72 9.78
C LEU A 235 5.18 -2.44 10.42
N HIS A 236 5.47 -3.13 11.52
CA HIS A 236 6.73 -3.00 12.26
C HIS A 236 7.44 -4.36 12.36
N PRO A 237 8.09 -4.84 11.31
CA PRO A 237 8.88 -6.06 11.38
C PRO A 237 10.13 -5.84 12.23
N THR A 238 10.53 -6.88 12.94
CA THR A 238 11.76 -6.87 13.73
C THR A 238 12.87 -7.61 12.98
N ALA A 239 14.13 -7.45 13.40
CA ALA A 239 15.26 -8.15 12.81
C ALA A 239 15.08 -9.70 12.80
N SER A 240 14.38 -10.25 13.80
CA SER A 240 14.06 -11.68 13.85
C SER A 240 13.06 -12.15 12.79
N ASN A 241 12.26 -11.21 12.24
CA ASN A 241 11.35 -11.50 11.13
C ASN A 241 12.07 -11.48 9.77
N MET A 242 13.28 -10.89 9.70
CA MET A 242 14.04 -10.68 8.46
C MET A 242 15.01 -11.85 8.21
N GLY A 243 14.50 -13.08 8.21
CA GLY A 243 15.33 -14.29 8.04
C GLY A 243 15.80 -14.57 6.61
N ASN A 244 15.44 -13.74 5.63
CA ASN A 244 15.72 -13.97 4.22
C ASN A 244 16.15 -12.67 3.51
N LEU A 245 16.99 -12.79 2.49
CA LEU A 245 17.42 -11.71 1.60
C LEU A 245 16.26 -11.12 0.78
N ALA A 246 15.26 -11.94 0.46
CA ALA A 246 14.05 -11.54 -0.24
C ALA A 246 13.04 -10.96 0.74
N ASN A 247 13.27 -9.74 1.18
CA ASN A 247 12.40 -8.97 2.07
C ASN A 247 12.00 -7.65 1.38
N PHE A 248 11.07 -6.90 1.96
CA PHE A 248 10.54 -5.68 1.35
C PHE A 248 11.64 -4.68 0.95
N ILE A 249 12.59 -4.41 1.85
CA ILE A 249 13.72 -3.51 1.55
C ILE A 249 14.62 -4.08 0.47
N GLY A 250 14.87 -5.39 0.48
CA GLY A 250 15.64 -6.07 -0.57
C GLY A 250 14.99 -6.02 -1.95
N HIS A 251 13.67 -5.80 -2.02
CA HIS A 251 12.97 -5.58 -3.28
C HIS A 251 13.00 -4.12 -3.73
N ILE A 252 12.84 -3.15 -2.81
CA ILE A 252 12.50 -1.77 -3.17
C ILE A 252 13.63 -0.76 -2.94
N SER A 253 14.61 -1.07 -2.08
CA SER A 253 15.71 -0.15 -1.77
C SER A 253 16.92 -0.40 -2.66
N ASN A 254 17.15 0.47 -3.62
CA ASN A 254 18.34 0.41 -4.47
C ASN A 254 19.67 0.57 -3.73
N GLU A 255 19.65 1.06 -2.49
CA GLU A 255 20.85 1.20 -1.65
C GLU A 255 21.25 -0.12 -0.96
N ALA A 256 20.34 -1.10 -0.86
CA ALA A 256 20.63 -2.40 -0.25
C ALA A 256 21.64 -3.21 -1.09
N ASP A 257 22.60 -3.85 -0.41
CA ASP A 257 23.55 -4.80 -1.03
C ASP A 257 23.05 -6.26 -0.99
N TRP A 258 21.76 -6.43 -0.71
CA TRP A 258 21.10 -7.73 -0.70
C TRP A 258 19.79 -7.70 -1.47
N GLY A 259 19.27 -8.87 -1.76
CA GLY A 259 17.98 -9.02 -2.40
C GLY A 259 17.97 -8.62 -3.87
N TYR A 260 16.81 -8.37 -4.39
CA TYR A 260 16.60 -8.16 -5.82
C TYR A 260 17.06 -6.78 -6.30
N ALA A 261 16.89 -5.76 -5.48
CA ALA A 261 17.31 -4.40 -5.83
C ALA A 261 18.84 -4.23 -5.93
N SER A 262 19.63 -5.16 -5.36
CA SER A 262 21.09 -5.19 -5.57
C SER A 262 21.45 -5.68 -6.97
N LEU A 263 20.61 -6.52 -7.56
CA LEU A 263 20.82 -7.15 -8.87
C LEU A 263 20.21 -6.32 -10.01
N SER A 264 19.10 -5.65 -9.75
CA SER A 264 18.38 -4.84 -10.76
C SER A 264 17.87 -3.56 -10.11
N LYS A 265 18.38 -2.41 -10.53
CA LYS A 265 18.02 -1.12 -9.96
C LYS A 265 16.66 -0.64 -10.44
N LEU A 266 15.83 -0.16 -9.51
CA LEU A 266 14.53 0.43 -9.82
C LEU A 266 14.70 1.90 -10.21
N GLN A 267 14.18 2.25 -11.36
CA GLN A 267 14.20 3.59 -11.91
C GLN A 267 12.77 4.11 -12.10
N MET A 268 12.59 5.40 -12.00
CA MET A 268 11.37 6.05 -12.47
C MET A 268 11.38 6.13 -14.01
N ALA A 269 10.21 5.98 -14.61
CA ALA A 269 10.06 6.26 -16.05
C ALA A 269 10.44 7.72 -16.32
N ARG A 270 11.27 7.95 -17.34
CA ARG A 270 11.79 9.28 -17.68
C ARG A 270 10.65 10.29 -17.91
N SER A 271 9.60 9.89 -18.59
CA SER A 271 8.45 10.76 -18.87
C SER A 271 7.77 11.28 -17.59
N LEU A 272 7.68 10.43 -16.57
CA LEU A 272 7.15 10.81 -15.27
C LEU A 272 8.13 11.72 -14.52
N TYR A 273 9.44 11.39 -14.53
CA TYR A 273 10.47 12.23 -13.92
C TYR A 273 10.49 13.64 -14.51
N ASP A 274 10.44 13.75 -15.85
CA ASP A 274 10.43 15.03 -16.56
C ASP A 274 9.17 15.86 -16.24
N ALA A 275 8.04 15.21 -15.96
CA ALA A 275 6.79 15.86 -15.58
C ALA A 275 6.79 16.43 -14.16
N ILE A 276 7.68 15.97 -13.26
CA ILE A 276 7.77 16.51 -11.89
C ILE A 276 8.50 17.84 -11.93
N PRO A 277 7.88 18.96 -11.45
CA PRO A 277 8.55 20.26 -11.38
C PRO A 277 9.79 20.22 -10.48
N ALA A 278 10.83 20.96 -10.84
CA ALA A 278 12.06 21.06 -10.04
C ALA A 278 11.84 21.67 -8.64
N THR A 279 10.72 22.37 -8.44
CA THR A 279 10.32 22.93 -7.15
C THR A 279 9.60 21.96 -6.24
N ASP A 280 9.23 20.77 -6.74
CA ASP A 280 8.68 19.69 -5.94
C ASP A 280 9.81 18.82 -5.39
N PHE A 281 10.01 18.86 -4.08
CA PHE A 281 11.12 18.15 -3.46
C PHE A 281 11.07 16.63 -3.69
N ARG A 282 9.93 16.03 -4.00
CA ARG A 282 9.80 14.60 -4.28
C ARG A 282 10.58 14.18 -5.53
N LYS A 283 10.85 15.09 -6.45
CA LYS A 283 11.71 14.86 -7.62
C LYS A 283 13.10 14.38 -7.22
N TYR A 284 13.61 14.90 -6.11
CA TYR A 284 14.93 14.57 -5.59
C TYR A 284 15.03 13.19 -4.91
N SER A 285 13.92 12.44 -4.88
CA SER A 285 13.95 11.00 -4.53
C SER A 285 14.54 10.14 -5.66
N TYR A 286 14.82 10.73 -6.81
CA TYR A 286 15.33 10.03 -7.98
C TYR A 286 16.63 10.66 -8.45
N LEU A 287 17.61 9.82 -8.78
CA LEU A 287 18.93 10.25 -9.18
C LEU A 287 18.86 10.92 -10.56
N ASP A 288 19.11 12.21 -10.62
CA ASP A 288 19.10 12.96 -11.87
C ASP A 288 20.38 12.72 -12.71
N PRO A 289 20.33 12.90 -14.06
CA PRO A 289 21.49 12.70 -14.93
C PRO A 289 22.68 13.60 -14.57
N ASP A 290 22.40 14.81 -14.09
CA ASP A 290 23.44 15.79 -13.72
C ASP A 290 23.98 15.60 -12.28
N ARG A 291 23.47 14.61 -11.56
CA ARG A 291 23.83 14.32 -10.17
C ARG A 291 23.60 15.50 -9.21
N SER A 292 22.69 16.41 -9.53
CA SER A 292 22.37 17.57 -8.69
C SER A 292 21.68 17.18 -7.37
N THR A 293 21.14 15.95 -7.30
CA THR A 293 20.49 15.38 -6.10
C THR A 293 21.45 14.93 -5.01
N TYR A 294 22.75 15.10 -5.16
CA TYR A 294 23.73 14.80 -4.11
C TYR A 294 23.46 15.48 -2.78
N ALA A 295 22.72 16.59 -2.78
CA ALA A 295 22.28 17.24 -1.55
C ALA A 295 21.41 16.34 -0.65
N TYR A 296 20.77 15.34 -1.22
CA TYR A 296 19.88 14.38 -0.52
C TYR A 296 20.54 13.01 -0.29
N GLN A 297 21.79 12.97 -0.31
CA GLN A 297 22.82 11.97 -0.13
C GLN A 297 22.37 10.54 0.19
N SER A 298 22.99 9.58 -0.50
CA SER A 298 23.07 8.19 -0.08
C SER A 298 24.08 8.02 1.06
N VAL A 299 23.77 7.14 2.02
CA VAL A 299 24.76 6.68 3.03
C VAL A 299 25.97 6.00 2.37
N ARG A 300 25.84 5.58 1.11
CA ARG A 300 26.91 4.95 0.32
C ARG A 300 27.87 5.97 -0.31
N GLY A 301 27.53 7.25 -0.25
CA GLY A 301 28.35 8.35 -0.75
C GLY A 301 28.25 8.61 -2.25
N ASN A 302 28.79 9.76 -2.67
CA ASN A 302 28.66 10.25 -4.04
C ASN A 302 29.38 9.37 -5.07
N ALA A 303 30.54 8.81 -4.73
CA ALA A 303 31.27 7.93 -5.64
C ALA A 303 30.47 6.69 -6.03
N TRP A 304 29.66 6.17 -5.11
CA TRP A 304 28.74 5.07 -5.43
C TRP A 304 27.58 5.57 -6.29
N LEU A 305 27.04 6.76 -6.01
CA LEU A 305 25.95 7.35 -6.81
C LEU A 305 26.37 7.63 -8.27
N ASP A 306 27.64 8.00 -8.49
CA ASP A 306 28.17 8.23 -9.84
C ASP A 306 28.10 7.00 -10.75
N GLU A 307 28.18 5.82 -10.16
CA GLU A 307 28.11 4.54 -10.86
C GLU A 307 26.67 4.04 -11.10
N GLN A 308 25.68 4.71 -10.50
CA GLN A 308 24.29 4.25 -10.58
C GLN A 308 23.56 4.80 -11.82
N PRO A 309 22.53 4.09 -12.31
CA PRO A 309 21.74 4.55 -13.44
C PRO A 309 20.93 5.81 -13.12
N ASP A 310 20.71 6.63 -14.15
CA ASP A 310 19.84 7.80 -14.07
C ASP A 310 18.43 7.40 -13.64
N TYR A 311 17.75 8.30 -12.93
CA TYR A 311 16.39 8.12 -12.41
C TYR A 311 16.23 7.00 -11.38
N MET A 312 17.32 6.45 -10.85
CA MET A 312 17.30 5.44 -9.79
C MET A 312 16.58 5.97 -8.54
N SER A 313 15.65 5.19 -7.98
CA SER A 313 14.90 5.56 -6.77
C SER A 313 15.76 5.46 -5.51
N LEU A 314 15.79 6.55 -4.74
CA LEU A 314 16.39 6.64 -3.40
C LEU A 314 15.32 6.84 -2.31
N LYS A 315 14.04 6.59 -2.61
CA LYS A 315 12.94 6.87 -1.70
C LYS A 315 12.93 5.94 -0.49
N PHE A 316 13.04 4.64 -0.70
CA PHE A 316 13.09 3.65 0.36
C PHE A 316 14.53 3.31 0.71
N ARG A 317 14.86 3.36 2.00
CA ARG A 317 16.22 3.23 2.49
C ARG A 317 16.35 2.11 3.52
N PRO A 318 17.53 1.46 3.63
CA PRO A 318 17.79 0.54 4.73
C PRO A 318 17.76 1.27 6.09
N VAL A 319 17.26 0.60 7.11
CA VAL A 319 17.18 1.17 8.48
C VAL A 319 18.55 1.56 8.98
N GLY A 320 18.64 2.78 9.54
CA GLY A 320 19.92 3.33 10.04
C GLY A 320 21.00 3.52 8.97
N GLY A 321 20.65 3.34 7.69
CA GLY A 321 21.62 3.32 6.60
C GLY A 321 22.45 2.04 6.52
N ASP A 322 22.06 0.97 7.22
CA ASP A 322 22.75 -0.33 7.14
C ASP A 322 22.39 -1.07 5.85
N TYR A 323 23.16 -0.82 4.80
CA TYR A 323 22.97 -1.42 3.49
C TYR A 323 23.66 -2.80 3.33
N ASN A 324 24.40 -3.28 4.34
CA ASN A 324 25.16 -4.51 4.28
C ASN A 324 24.48 -5.68 5.02
N THR A 325 23.80 -5.39 6.15
CA THR A 325 23.25 -6.41 7.03
C THR A 325 21.75 -6.54 6.81
N TYR A 326 21.33 -7.48 5.95
CA TYR A 326 19.92 -7.64 5.57
C TYR A 326 18.97 -7.82 6.76
N SER A 327 19.38 -8.50 7.83
CA SER A 327 18.53 -8.71 9.00
C SER A 327 18.29 -7.42 9.81
N VAL A 328 19.21 -6.45 9.71
CA VAL A 328 19.12 -5.15 10.39
C VAL A 328 18.50 -4.11 9.48
N GLY A 329 19.12 -3.89 8.32
CA GLY A 329 18.68 -2.84 7.39
C GLY A 329 17.30 -3.06 6.79
N ALA A 330 16.79 -4.30 6.77
CA ALA A 330 15.46 -4.62 6.29
C ALA A 330 14.36 -4.59 7.37
N ALA A 331 14.71 -4.44 8.66
CA ALA A 331 13.73 -4.34 9.75
C ALA A 331 13.06 -2.95 9.78
N ALA A 332 12.57 -2.53 8.62
CA ALA A 332 12.00 -1.22 8.36
C ALA A 332 10.51 -1.19 8.70
N ASP A 333 10.04 -0.07 9.24
CA ASP A 333 8.61 0.21 9.25
C ASP A 333 8.10 0.36 7.81
N ILE A 334 6.93 -0.20 7.53
CA ILE A 334 6.35 -0.24 6.19
C ILE A 334 5.00 0.45 6.23
N PRO A 335 4.82 1.60 5.55
CA PRO A 335 3.56 2.32 5.58
C PRO A 335 2.46 1.54 4.85
N VAL A 336 1.35 1.28 5.53
CA VAL A 336 0.12 0.72 4.95
C VAL A 336 -0.84 1.84 4.56
N MET A 337 -0.93 2.88 5.40
CA MET A 337 -1.76 4.06 5.11
C MET A 337 -1.06 5.32 5.59
N ARG A 338 -1.01 6.34 4.74
CA ARG A 338 -0.46 7.65 5.07
C ARG A 338 -1.52 8.73 4.87
N VAL A 339 -1.45 9.78 5.68
CA VAL A 339 -2.43 10.87 5.63
C VAL A 339 -2.43 11.63 4.30
N GLU A 340 -1.30 11.65 3.60
CA GLU A 340 -1.22 12.28 2.26
C GLU A 340 -2.18 11.65 1.27
N GLU A 341 -2.40 10.33 1.33
CA GLU A 341 -3.36 9.64 0.49
C GLU A 341 -4.78 10.18 0.73
N MET A 342 -5.13 10.46 1.98
CA MET A 342 -6.45 11.00 2.34
C MET A 342 -6.66 12.41 1.80
N TYR A 343 -5.64 13.28 1.84
CA TYR A 343 -5.72 14.61 1.21
C TYR A 343 -5.93 14.53 -0.31
N LEU A 344 -5.29 13.58 -0.97
CA LEU A 344 -5.42 13.39 -2.42
C LEU A 344 -6.79 12.80 -2.78
N ILE A 345 -7.27 11.81 -2.01
CA ILE A 345 -8.62 11.26 -2.17
C ILE A 345 -9.67 12.37 -1.99
N GLU A 346 -9.55 13.18 -0.96
CA GLU A 346 -10.49 14.30 -0.73
C GLU A 346 -10.53 15.25 -1.92
N ALA A 347 -9.35 15.67 -2.41
CA ALA A 347 -9.26 16.60 -3.53
C ALA A 347 -9.89 16.04 -4.82
N GLU A 348 -9.59 14.80 -5.16
CA GLU A 348 -10.13 14.10 -6.32
C GLU A 348 -11.64 13.88 -6.19
N ALA A 349 -12.07 13.38 -5.04
CA ALA A 349 -13.48 13.08 -4.78
C ALA A 349 -14.36 14.33 -4.75
N VAL A 350 -13.88 15.45 -4.19
CA VAL A 350 -14.58 16.74 -4.25
C VAL A 350 -14.64 17.25 -5.68
N GLY A 351 -13.55 17.11 -6.44
CA GLY A 351 -13.53 17.48 -7.87
C GLY A 351 -14.57 16.72 -8.70
N ALA A 352 -14.74 15.43 -8.42
CA ALA A 352 -15.69 14.57 -9.11
C ALA A 352 -17.14 14.74 -8.65
N SER A 353 -17.37 14.97 -7.35
CA SER A 353 -18.73 15.02 -6.77
C SER A 353 -19.36 16.41 -6.74
N GLN A 354 -18.57 17.47 -6.67
CA GLN A 354 -19.06 18.86 -6.59
C GLN A 354 -18.73 19.63 -7.87
N ASN A 355 -17.46 19.99 -8.03
CA ASN A 355 -16.93 20.62 -9.24
C ASN A 355 -15.41 20.58 -9.24
N VAL A 356 -14.82 20.61 -10.44
CA VAL A 356 -13.36 20.54 -10.63
C VAL A 356 -12.62 21.66 -9.91
N ALA A 357 -13.16 22.87 -9.87
CA ALA A 357 -12.49 24.01 -9.23
C ALA A 357 -12.33 23.83 -7.71
N ALA A 358 -13.32 23.23 -7.04
CA ALA A 358 -13.22 22.92 -5.62
C ALA A 358 -12.14 21.84 -5.33
N GLY A 359 -12.08 20.79 -6.14
CA GLY A 359 -11.04 19.77 -6.03
C GLY A 359 -9.64 20.34 -6.29
N VAL A 360 -9.49 21.15 -7.34
CA VAL A 360 -8.23 21.87 -7.65
C VAL A 360 -7.81 22.78 -6.49
N GLN A 361 -8.75 23.46 -5.84
CA GLN A 361 -8.43 24.29 -4.69
C GLN A 361 -7.85 23.47 -3.52
N LEU A 362 -8.43 22.30 -3.22
CA LEU A 362 -7.92 21.41 -2.18
C LEU A 362 -6.52 20.85 -2.54
N LEU A 363 -6.33 20.43 -3.78
CA LEU A 363 -5.02 19.98 -4.26
C LEU A 363 -3.98 21.10 -4.15
N ASN A 364 -4.29 22.31 -4.61
CA ASN A 364 -3.41 23.47 -4.52
C ASN A 364 -3.02 23.78 -3.06
N ASN A 365 -3.99 23.73 -2.15
CA ASN A 365 -3.74 23.97 -0.72
C ASN A 365 -2.78 22.92 -0.15
N PHE A 366 -3.04 21.64 -0.41
CA PHE A 366 -2.16 20.55 0.04
C PHE A 366 -0.74 20.68 -0.54
N MET A 367 -0.65 20.90 -1.84
CA MET A 367 0.64 21.00 -2.52
C MET A 367 1.45 22.20 -2.03
N LYS A 368 0.84 23.38 -1.91
CA LYS A 368 1.50 24.60 -1.40
C LYS A 368 2.00 24.44 0.02
N GLN A 369 1.22 23.78 0.86
CA GLN A 369 1.56 23.63 2.27
C GLN A 369 2.64 22.57 2.52
N TYR A 370 2.63 21.47 1.76
CA TYR A 370 3.40 20.29 2.12
C TYR A 370 4.38 19.81 1.05
N ARG A 371 4.37 20.36 -0.17
CA ARG A 371 5.21 19.84 -1.26
C ARG A 371 5.97 20.93 -2.00
N GLN A 372 5.29 22.00 -2.38
CA GLN A 372 5.83 23.02 -3.26
C GLN A 372 5.11 24.34 -3.03
N SER A 373 5.75 25.30 -2.35
CA SER A 373 5.11 26.54 -1.88
C SER A 373 4.52 27.41 -3.00
N ASN A 374 5.03 27.31 -4.22
CA ASN A 374 4.56 28.08 -5.39
C ASN A 374 3.70 27.24 -6.35
N TYR A 375 3.22 26.05 -5.92
CA TYR A 375 2.37 25.19 -6.74
C TYR A 375 1.06 25.91 -7.13
N ASN A 376 0.67 25.75 -8.39
CA ASN A 376 -0.62 26.22 -8.92
C ASN A 376 -0.99 25.37 -10.12
N PHE A 377 -2.06 24.60 -9.98
CA PHE A 377 -2.61 23.76 -11.06
C PHE A 377 -3.64 24.55 -11.86
#